data_a97174efd1110a882e4c3557eb50f9a4
#
_entry.id   a97174efd1110a882e4c3557eb50f9a4
#
_cell.length_a   1.000
_cell.length_b   1.000
_cell.length_c   1.000
_cell.angle_alpha   90.00
_cell.angle_beta   90.00
_cell.angle_gamma   90.00
#
_symmetry.space_group_name_H-M   'P 1'
#
loop_
_entity.id
_entity.type
_entity.pdbx_description
1 polymer ?
#
loop_
_entity_poly.entity_id
_entity_poly.type
_entity_poly.pdbx_seq_one_letter_code
_entity_poly.pdbx_strand_id
1 'polypeptide(L)'
;MKRNNKKMDSGFWSPASIFASISRTLLGLVFIFSGAVKAIDPFGTVYKIEDYLKAFGGFFTELLPLADVAAVVLILLEVVLGVCMVLNVRTQWTSWLALAFYAVMTPLTLYIAISNPVSDCGCFGDAIILTNWQTFEKNVVLIT
;
A
#
# COMPACT_ATOMS: atom_id res chain seq x y z
N MET A 1 -8.97 -50.36 -11.02
CA MET A 1 -8.56 -49.52 -9.88
C MET A 1 -7.33 -48.72 -10.31
N LYS A 2 -7.55 -47.52 -10.91
CA LYS A 2 -6.45 -46.67 -11.41
C LYS A 2 -5.95 -45.77 -10.26
N ARG A 3 -4.74 -46.06 -9.76
CA ARG A 3 -4.01 -45.16 -8.87
C ARG A 3 -3.65 -43.91 -9.64
N ASN A 4 -4.35 -42.80 -9.37
CA ASN A 4 -3.88 -41.49 -9.75
C ASN A 4 -2.62 -41.20 -8.92
N ASN A 5 -1.46 -41.38 -9.54
CA ASN A 5 -0.23 -40.78 -9.08
C ASN A 5 -0.36 -39.29 -9.25
N LYS A 6 -0.79 -38.64 -8.17
CA LYS A 6 -0.69 -37.18 -8.04
C LYS A 6 0.81 -36.87 -8.08
N LYS A 7 1.30 -36.37 -9.21
CA LYS A 7 2.63 -35.80 -9.32
C LYS A 7 2.77 -34.82 -8.15
N MET A 8 3.58 -35.17 -7.19
CA MET A 8 4.05 -34.24 -6.17
C MET A 8 4.86 -33.18 -6.91
N ASP A 9 4.28 -32.02 -7.00
CA ASP A 9 4.77 -30.89 -7.76
C ASP A 9 6.15 -30.47 -7.26
N SER A 10 7.15 -30.75 -8.07
CA SER A 10 8.49 -30.14 -8.01
C SER A 10 8.46 -28.62 -8.27
N GLY A 11 7.28 -28.00 -8.35
CA GLY A 11 7.07 -26.59 -8.59
C GLY A 11 7.26 -25.68 -7.37
N PHE A 12 7.37 -26.26 -6.16
CA PHE A 12 7.48 -25.45 -4.93
C PHE A 12 8.85 -24.73 -4.80
N TRP A 13 9.87 -25.20 -5.48
CA TRP A 13 11.24 -24.65 -5.43
C TRP A 13 11.70 -24.04 -6.75
N SER A 14 10.78 -23.57 -7.61
CA SER A 14 11.20 -22.83 -8.80
C SER A 14 11.79 -21.48 -8.39
N PRO A 15 12.85 -21.00 -9.05
CA PRO A 15 13.45 -19.69 -8.74
C PRO A 15 12.43 -18.56 -8.82
N ALA A 16 11.44 -18.66 -9.69
CA ALA A 16 10.33 -17.72 -9.80
C ALA A 16 9.44 -17.71 -8.54
N SER A 17 9.15 -18.86 -7.95
CA SER A 17 8.33 -18.94 -6.73
C SER A 17 9.07 -18.39 -5.50
N ILE A 18 10.38 -18.61 -5.43
CA ILE A 18 11.24 -18.06 -4.37
C ILE A 18 11.29 -16.52 -4.50
N PHE A 19 11.53 -16.02 -5.71
CA PHE A 19 11.57 -14.58 -5.97
C PHE A 19 10.23 -13.90 -5.63
N ALA A 20 9.11 -14.49 -6.06
CA ALA A 20 7.78 -13.99 -5.73
C ALA A 20 7.50 -14.00 -4.21
N SER A 21 7.97 -15.02 -3.48
CA SER A 21 7.81 -15.08 -2.03
C SER A 21 8.63 -14.01 -1.31
N ILE A 22 9.87 -13.79 -1.73
CA ILE A 22 10.74 -12.75 -1.18
C ILE A 22 10.15 -11.37 -1.44
N SER A 23 9.78 -11.09 -2.69
CA SER A 23 9.17 -9.79 -3.08
C SER A 23 7.92 -9.49 -2.28
N ARG A 24 7.05 -10.48 -2.09
CA ARG A 24 5.83 -10.33 -1.29
C ARG A 24 6.12 -10.08 0.18
N THR A 25 7.09 -10.77 0.77
CA THR A 25 7.49 -10.56 2.16
C THR A 25 8.06 -9.15 2.35
N LEU A 26 8.91 -8.69 1.44
CA LEU A 26 9.45 -7.32 1.46
C LEU A 26 8.33 -6.30 1.34
N LEU A 27 7.40 -6.50 0.41
CA LEU A 27 6.24 -5.63 0.23
C LEU A 27 5.37 -5.60 1.50
N GLY A 28 5.12 -6.75 2.11
CA GLY A 28 4.38 -6.86 3.37
C GLY A 28 5.04 -6.10 4.52
N LEU A 29 6.37 -6.16 4.62
CA LEU A 29 7.12 -5.39 5.61
C LEU A 29 7.01 -3.88 5.38
N VAL A 30 7.03 -3.43 4.13
CA VAL A 30 6.80 -2.02 3.76
C VAL A 30 5.40 -1.58 4.19
N PHE A 31 4.37 -2.39 3.97
CA PHE A 31 3.01 -2.11 4.41
C PHE A 31 2.89 -2.03 5.94
N ILE A 32 3.49 -2.98 6.67
CA ILE A 32 3.50 -2.97 8.14
C ILE A 32 4.19 -1.71 8.65
N PHE A 33 5.36 -1.38 8.11
CA PHE A 33 6.10 -0.19 8.49
C PHE A 33 5.29 1.08 8.23
N SER A 34 4.71 1.22 7.03
CA SER A 34 3.88 2.36 6.65
C SER A 34 2.67 2.52 7.58
N GLY A 35 1.95 1.43 7.83
CA GLY A 35 0.81 1.44 8.74
C GLY A 35 1.19 1.71 10.20
N ALA A 36 2.32 1.18 10.67
CA ALA A 36 2.81 1.41 12.03
C ALA A 36 3.18 2.88 12.26
N VAL A 37 3.88 3.50 11.31
CA VAL A 37 4.23 4.93 11.41
C VAL A 37 2.99 5.80 11.45
N LYS A 38 2.00 5.52 10.59
CA LYS A 38 0.71 6.24 10.61
C LYS A 38 -0.09 5.99 11.88
N ALA A 39 0.03 4.80 12.49
CA ALA A 39 -0.62 4.49 13.76
C ALA A 39 0.01 5.24 14.95
N ILE A 40 1.31 5.56 14.86
CA ILE A 40 2.01 6.38 15.88
C ILE A 40 1.56 7.84 15.78
N ASP A 41 1.41 8.36 14.56
CA ASP A 41 0.88 9.71 14.33
C ASP A 41 -0.35 9.67 13.39
N PRO A 42 -1.53 9.31 13.93
CA PRO A 42 -2.76 9.26 13.15
C PRO A 42 -3.22 10.66 12.71
N PHE A 43 -2.96 11.71 13.50
CA PHE A 43 -3.35 13.08 13.16
C PHE A 43 -2.57 13.60 11.94
N GLY A 44 -1.28 13.30 11.83
CA GLY A 44 -0.51 13.60 10.64
C GLY A 44 -1.13 12.98 9.38
N THR A 45 -1.63 11.76 9.48
CA THR A 45 -2.35 11.09 8.39
C THR A 45 -3.67 11.77 8.05
N VAL A 46 -4.44 12.21 9.07
CA VAL A 46 -5.70 12.95 8.88
C VAL A 46 -5.44 14.26 8.14
N TYR A 47 -4.48 15.06 8.59
CA TYR A 47 -4.14 16.33 7.95
C TYR A 47 -3.71 16.15 6.47
N LYS A 48 -2.96 15.09 6.17
CA LYS A 48 -2.59 14.78 4.78
C LYS A 48 -3.81 14.46 3.92
N ILE A 49 -4.75 13.66 4.44
CA ILE A 49 -6.00 13.36 3.73
C ILE A 49 -6.83 14.63 3.52
N GLU A 50 -6.93 15.48 4.54
CA GLU A 50 -7.62 16.78 4.41
C GLU A 50 -6.97 17.66 3.33
N ASP A 51 -5.63 17.73 3.31
CA ASP A 51 -4.91 18.51 2.31
C ASP A 51 -5.17 18.00 0.89
N TYR A 52 -5.26 16.67 0.70
CA TYR A 52 -5.65 16.08 -0.58
C TYR A 52 -7.08 16.42 -0.96
N LEU A 53 -8.03 16.31 -0.02
CA LEU A 53 -9.42 16.66 -0.27
C LEU A 53 -9.57 18.14 -0.62
N LYS A 54 -8.83 19.02 0.04
CA LYS A 54 -8.78 20.46 -0.26
C LYS A 54 -8.15 20.72 -1.63
N ALA A 55 -7.08 20.02 -1.98
CA ALA A 55 -6.38 20.16 -3.26
C ALA A 55 -7.24 19.74 -4.46
N PHE A 56 -8.08 18.69 -4.29
CA PHE A 56 -9.03 18.28 -5.31
C PHE A 56 -10.23 19.22 -5.42
N GLY A 57 -10.58 19.94 -4.32
CA GLY A 57 -11.65 20.97 -4.29
C GLY A 57 -13.06 20.42 -4.58
N GLY A 58 -14.02 21.33 -4.73
CA GLY A 58 -15.39 20.98 -5.10
C GLY A 58 -16.06 19.99 -4.15
N PHE A 59 -16.66 18.93 -4.69
CA PHE A 59 -17.35 17.89 -3.92
C PHE A 59 -16.47 17.22 -2.85
N PHE A 60 -15.16 17.15 -3.06
CA PHE A 60 -14.23 16.50 -2.12
C PHE A 60 -14.07 17.26 -0.81
N THR A 61 -14.32 18.57 -0.79
CA THR A 61 -14.30 19.35 0.45
C THR A 61 -15.45 19.00 1.40
N GLU A 62 -16.55 18.47 0.89
CA GLU A 62 -17.65 17.99 1.72
C GLU A 62 -17.30 16.67 2.46
N LEU A 63 -16.25 15.98 2.00
CA LEU A 63 -15.75 14.75 2.62
C LEU A 63 -14.74 15.00 3.76
N LEU A 64 -14.38 16.25 4.04
CA LEU A 64 -13.48 16.62 5.15
C LEU A 64 -13.85 15.98 6.49
N PRO A 65 -15.13 15.93 6.91
CA PRO A 65 -15.51 15.27 8.17
C PRO A 65 -15.24 13.77 8.20
N LEU A 66 -15.03 13.15 7.04
CA LEU A 66 -14.72 11.73 6.91
C LEU A 66 -13.21 11.43 6.90
N ALA A 67 -12.35 12.46 6.92
CA ALA A 67 -10.90 12.31 6.88
C ALA A 67 -10.38 11.47 8.05
N ASP A 68 -10.93 11.66 9.26
CA ASP A 68 -10.60 10.87 10.45
C ASP A 68 -10.88 9.37 10.24
N VAL A 69 -12.09 9.06 9.74
CA VAL A 69 -12.50 7.68 9.47
C VAL A 69 -11.65 7.08 8.37
N ALA A 70 -11.39 7.84 7.30
CA ALA A 70 -10.54 7.42 6.20
C ALA A 70 -9.11 7.12 6.65
N ALA A 71 -8.54 7.93 7.55
CA ALA A 71 -7.22 7.71 8.11
C ALA A 71 -7.16 6.40 8.90
N VAL A 72 -8.11 6.15 9.79
CA VAL A 72 -8.18 4.91 10.58
C VAL A 72 -8.34 3.68 9.67
N VAL A 73 -9.23 3.75 8.68
CA VAL A 73 -9.43 2.66 7.71
C VAL A 73 -8.16 2.40 6.91
N LEU A 74 -7.48 3.43 6.46
CA LEU A 74 -6.22 3.33 5.71
C LEU A 74 -5.13 2.64 6.55
N ILE A 75 -4.94 3.07 7.79
CA ILE A 75 -3.96 2.49 8.72
C ILE A 75 -4.25 1.00 8.95
N LEU A 76 -5.50 0.66 9.27
CA LEU A 76 -5.90 -0.73 9.49
C LEU A 76 -5.70 -1.59 8.24
N LEU A 77 -6.07 -1.06 7.08
CA LEU A 77 -5.92 -1.76 5.80
C LEU A 77 -4.43 -2.04 5.51
N GLU A 78 -3.56 -1.06 5.69
CA GLU A 78 -2.12 -1.24 5.49
C GLU A 78 -1.53 -2.29 6.43
N VAL A 79 -1.83 -2.22 7.72
CA VAL A 79 -1.31 -3.18 8.71
C VAL A 79 -1.82 -4.59 8.41
N VAL A 80 -3.13 -4.75 8.17
CA VAL A 80 -3.73 -6.06 7.89
C VAL A 80 -3.19 -6.66 6.61
N LEU A 81 -3.10 -5.87 5.53
CA LEU A 81 -2.51 -6.34 4.27
C LEU A 81 -1.06 -6.76 4.46
N GLY A 82 -0.27 -5.95 5.15
CA GLY A 82 1.13 -6.24 5.43
C GLY A 82 1.31 -7.55 6.20
N VAL A 83 0.57 -7.75 7.28
CA VAL A 83 0.59 -8.98 8.08
C VAL A 83 0.14 -10.19 7.25
N CYS A 84 -0.95 -10.07 6.50
CA CYS A 84 -1.42 -11.14 5.62
C CYS A 84 -0.40 -11.54 4.55
N MET A 85 0.33 -10.56 4.01
CA MET A 85 1.38 -10.80 3.00
C MET A 85 2.58 -11.53 3.61
N VAL A 86 3.05 -11.12 4.78
CA VAL A 86 4.17 -11.75 5.48
C VAL A 86 3.81 -13.17 5.92
N LEU A 87 2.61 -13.37 6.46
CA LEU A 87 2.13 -14.68 6.91
C LEU A 87 1.64 -15.59 5.77
N ASN A 88 1.67 -15.13 4.53
CA ASN A 88 1.18 -15.90 3.37
C ASN A 88 -0.31 -16.31 3.47
N VAL A 89 -1.13 -15.53 4.15
CA VAL A 89 -2.55 -15.82 4.31
C VAL A 89 -3.29 -15.47 3.01
N ARG A 90 -3.99 -16.45 2.42
CA ARG A 90 -4.80 -16.25 1.20
C ARG A 90 -4.10 -15.41 0.13
N THR A 91 -2.92 -15.81 -0.23
CA THR A 91 -1.96 -15.07 -1.08
C THR A 91 -2.57 -14.41 -2.31
N GLN A 92 -3.52 -15.08 -2.96
CA GLN A 92 -4.17 -14.57 -4.17
C GLN A 92 -5.03 -13.33 -3.87
N TRP A 93 -5.88 -13.38 -2.84
CA TRP A 93 -6.72 -12.25 -2.44
C TRP A 93 -5.90 -11.07 -1.92
N THR A 94 -4.89 -11.37 -1.10
CA THR A 94 -4.01 -10.34 -0.53
C THR A 94 -3.20 -9.63 -1.62
N SER A 95 -2.71 -10.37 -2.62
CA SER A 95 -2.00 -9.77 -3.76
C SER A 95 -2.92 -8.90 -4.63
N TRP A 96 -4.17 -9.32 -4.87
CA TRP A 96 -5.13 -8.51 -5.60
C TRP A 96 -5.50 -7.23 -4.85
N LEU A 97 -5.69 -7.30 -3.53
CA LEU A 97 -5.96 -6.13 -2.70
C LEU A 97 -4.77 -5.17 -2.66
N ALA A 98 -3.55 -5.68 -2.55
CA ALA A 98 -2.35 -4.88 -2.61
C ALA A 98 -2.19 -4.20 -3.98
N LEU A 99 -2.44 -4.94 -5.06
CA LEU A 99 -2.43 -4.39 -6.41
C LEU A 99 -3.47 -3.29 -6.59
N ALA A 100 -4.69 -3.50 -6.10
CA ALA A 100 -5.75 -2.49 -6.14
C ALA A 100 -5.37 -1.24 -5.33
N PHE A 101 -4.76 -1.41 -4.16
CA PHE A 101 -4.24 -0.32 -3.35
C PHE A 101 -3.21 0.51 -4.11
N TYR A 102 -2.20 -0.12 -4.71
CA TYR A 102 -1.19 0.58 -5.50
C TYR A 102 -1.75 1.17 -6.80
N ALA A 103 -2.73 0.53 -7.43
CA ALA A 103 -3.41 1.06 -8.62
C ALA A 103 -4.13 2.39 -8.34
N VAL A 104 -4.60 2.60 -7.12
CA VAL A 104 -5.18 3.88 -6.67
C VAL A 104 -4.08 4.86 -6.25
N MET A 105 -3.09 4.40 -5.50
CA MET A 105 -2.03 5.25 -4.96
C MET A 105 -1.08 5.78 -6.03
N THR A 106 -0.78 5.00 -7.08
CA THR A 106 0.16 5.41 -8.12
C THR A 106 -0.32 6.65 -8.91
N PRO A 107 -1.56 6.70 -9.45
CA PRO A 107 -2.04 7.91 -10.12
C PRO A 107 -2.21 9.08 -9.16
N LEU A 108 -2.57 8.83 -7.89
CA LEU A 108 -2.65 9.87 -6.87
C LEU A 108 -1.29 10.51 -6.62
N THR A 109 -0.24 9.69 -6.42
CA THR A 109 1.12 10.20 -6.21
C THR A 109 1.70 10.87 -7.44
N LEU A 110 1.35 10.42 -8.65
CA LEU A 110 1.70 11.10 -9.89
C LEU A 110 1.06 12.48 -9.98
N TYR A 111 -0.23 12.59 -9.66
CA TYR A 111 -0.92 13.87 -9.63
C TYR A 111 -0.25 14.84 -8.65
N ILE A 112 0.08 14.38 -7.45
CA ILE A 112 0.76 15.17 -6.43
C ILE A 112 2.17 15.57 -6.88
N ALA A 113 2.90 14.69 -7.57
CA ALA A 113 4.24 14.96 -8.09
C ALA A 113 4.24 16.04 -9.17
N ILE A 114 3.19 16.10 -10.00
CA ILE A 114 3.05 17.10 -11.08
C ILE A 114 2.52 18.41 -10.53
N SER A 115 1.47 18.37 -9.71
CA SER A 115 0.74 19.56 -9.26
C SER A 115 1.37 20.21 -8.03
N ASN A 116 2.19 19.46 -7.25
CA ASN A 116 2.79 19.89 -5.98
C ASN A 116 1.83 20.61 -5.01
N PRO A 117 0.58 20.14 -4.81
CA PRO A 117 -0.37 20.78 -3.92
C PRO A 117 0.02 20.63 -2.44
N VAL A 118 0.82 19.61 -2.12
CA VAL A 118 1.36 19.28 -0.80
C VAL A 118 2.85 18.98 -0.90
N SER A 119 3.59 19.27 0.16
CA SER A 119 5.05 19.11 0.19
C SER A 119 5.52 17.68 0.08
N ASP A 120 4.73 16.73 0.61
CA ASP A 120 5.02 15.30 0.64
C ASP A 120 3.75 14.46 0.62
N CYS A 121 3.85 13.23 0.14
CA CYS A 121 2.71 12.30 0.04
C CYS A 121 2.22 11.76 1.39
N GLY A 122 3.04 11.82 2.45
CA GLY A 122 2.69 11.23 3.75
C GLY A 122 2.58 9.70 3.74
N CYS A 123 3.10 9.01 2.71
CA CYS A 123 3.01 7.54 2.60
C CYS A 123 3.66 6.80 3.76
N PHE A 124 4.68 7.39 4.37
CA PHE A 124 5.35 6.90 5.58
C PHE A 124 5.18 7.85 6.78
N GLY A 125 4.07 8.63 6.79
CA GLY A 125 3.88 9.66 7.80
C GLY A 125 5.05 10.66 7.80
N ASP A 126 5.39 11.18 8.97
CA ASP A 126 6.52 12.09 9.15
C ASP A 126 7.86 11.36 9.47
N ALA A 127 7.86 10.02 9.53
CA ALA A 127 9.08 9.26 9.82
C ALA A 127 10.09 9.29 8.68
N ILE A 128 9.62 9.31 7.43
CA ILE A 128 10.46 9.44 6.23
C ILE A 128 9.78 10.42 5.29
N ILE A 129 10.30 11.63 5.23
CA ILE A 129 9.83 12.66 4.30
C ILE A 129 10.41 12.35 2.92
N LEU A 130 9.63 11.70 2.09
CA LEU A 130 9.96 11.47 0.68
C LEU A 130 9.42 12.59 -0.16
N THR A 131 10.21 13.06 -1.13
CA THR A 131 9.70 13.98 -2.15
C THR A 131 8.60 13.29 -2.96
N ASN A 132 7.68 14.08 -3.54
CA ASN A 132 6.56 13.57 -4.32
C ASN A 132 7.03 12.64 -5.47
N TRP A 133 8.15 12.96 -6.11
CA TRP A 133 8.75 12.15 -7.15
C TRP A 133 9.31 10.82 -6.62
N GLN A 134 10.02 10.84 -5.50
CA GLN A 134 10.55 9.62 -4.87
C GLN A 134 9.42 8.68 -4.44
N THR A 135 8.30 9.23 -3.99
CA THR A 135 7.13 8.43 -3.64
C THR A 135 6.50 7.79 -4.87
N PHE A 136 6.40 8.51 -5.98
CA PHE A 136 5.91 7.97 -7.24
C PHE A 136 6.83 6.86 -7.77
N GLU A 137 8.14 7.10 -7.82
CA GLU A 137 9.13 6.10 -8.23
C GLU A 137 9.04 4.83 -7.38
N LYS A 138 8.94 4.98 -6.05
CA LYS A 138 8.73 3.85 -5.13
C LYS A 138 7.48 3.05 -5.49
N ASN A 139 6.36 3.71 -5.73
CA ASN A 139 5.11 3.04 -6.07
C ASN A 139 5.21 2.28 -7.39
N VAL A 140 5.88 2.85 -8.40
CA VAL A 140 6.14 2.17 -9.68
C VAL A 140 7.00 0.93 -9.48
N VAL A 141 8.05 1.01 -8.67
CA VAL A 141 8.92 -0.14 -8.36
C VAL A 141 8.15 -1.24 -7.62
N LEU A 142 7.29 -0.88 -6.67
CA LEU A 142 6.55 -1.84 -5.86
C LEU A 142 5.40 -2.52 -6.61
N ILE A 143 4.84 -1.88 -7.64
CA ILE A 143 3.79 -2.47 -8.48
C ILE A 143 4.36 -3.40 -9.56
N THR A 144 5.63 -3.23 -9.90
CA THR A 144 6.33 -4.04 -10.90
C THR A 144 6.85 -5.33 -10.30
#